data_b7fb4d658682be40ed549ea80a58d007
#
_entry.id   b7fb4d658682be40ed549ea80a58d007
#
_cell.length_a   1.000
_cell.length_b   1.000
_cell.length_c   1.000
_cell.angle_alpha   90.00
_cell.angle_beta   90.00
_cell.angle_gamma   90.00
#
_symmetry.space_group_name_H-M   'P 1'
#
loop_
_entity.id
_entity.type
_entity.pdbx_description
1 polymer ?
#
loop_
_entity_poly.entity_id
_entity_poly.type
_entity_poly.pdbx_seq_one_letter_code
_entity_poly.pdbx_strand_id
1 'polypeptide(L)'
;MRTFSGKRSTLALAIAAVTAMSGWVVAPQASAAGFIDDSTLTGGIYYWQRERDRKDVTDGDKYKTNLSHSTWNANLDFQSGYAADMFGLDIAAFTAIEMAENGDSGHPNEIAFSSRNKAYDEDYSGDKSGISLYKAAAKFKYGPAWARAGYIQPTGQTLLAPHWSFMPGTYQGAEAGANFDYGTAGALSFSYMWTNEYKAPWHIEMDDFYQNDKKTKVDYLHSVGAKYDFKNDLMLEAAFGQAQGYIDQYFAKASYKFDVAGAPLSTSYQFYGTRDKVSNGGVNDIYDGTAWLQALTFGYKVADVLDLRLEGTWVKADGQQGYFLQRMTPTYASSNGRLDIWWDNRSDFNANGEKAVFFGAMYDMKNWDMPGWAFGASYVYAWDAKPGRMSSPDAYYDPDYRLKESAYSLDAMYTVQEGRAKGTLFKLHFTQYDNHSDIPSWSGGYGNIFQDERDVKFMVIAPFTIF
;
A
#
# COMPACT_ATOMS: atom_id res chain seq x y z
N MET A 1 31.69 18.39 9.25
CA MET A 1 32.26 17.17 8.67
C MET A 1 32.03 16.06 9.69
N ARG A 2 30.85 15.40 9.65
CA ARG A 2 30.56 14.25 10.53
C ARG A 2 30.86 12.99 9.76
N THR A 3 31.75 12.19 10.31
CA THR A 3 32.27 10.94 9.75
C THR A 3 31.15 9.90 9.62
N PHE A 4 30.89 9.48 8.41
CA PHE A 4 30.13 8.26 8.10
C PHE A 4 30.91 7.02 8.57
N SER A 5 30.71 6.64 9.79
CA SER A 5 31.29 5.41 10.36
C SER A 5 30.13 4.53 10.86
N GLY A 6 29.85 3.46 10.15
CA GLY A 6 28.98 2.38 10.62
C GLY A 6 28.14 1.66 9.59
N LYS A 7 27.87 2.25 8.42
CA LYS A 7 26.89 1.68 7.45
C LYS A 7 27.53 0.93 6.26
N ARG A 8 28.83 0.68 6.27
CA ARG A 8 29.54 -0.07 5.20
C ARG A 8 29.39 -1.60 5.33
N SER A 9 28.93 -2.10 6.48
CA SER A 9 28.91 -3.54 6.74
C SER A 9 27.76 -4.29 6.06
N THR A 10 26.57 -3.71 5.96
CA THR A 10 25.40 -4.41 5.43
C THR A 10 25.44 -4.54 3.90
N LEU A 11 25.86 -3.48 3.21
CA LEU A 11 26.06 -3.53 1.76
C LEU A 11 27.24 -4.45 1.39
N ALA A 12 28.33 -4.42 2.20
CA ALA A 12 29.46 -5.32 2.02
C ALA A 12 29.09 -6.79 2.32
N LEU A 13 28.18 -7.05 3.26
CA LEU A 13 27.68 -8.40 3.54
C LEU A 13 26.79 -8.93 2.39
N ALA A 14 25.93 -8.09 1.82
CA ALA A 14 25.11 -8.47 0.66
C ALA A 14 25.98 -8.76 -0.57
N ILE A 15 26.98 -7.93 -0.84
CA ILE A 15 27.94 -8.15 -1.93
C ILE A 15 28.85 -9.34 -1.64
N ALA A 16 29.29 -9.53 -0.37
CA ALA A 16 30.11 -10.67 0.02
C ALA A 16 29.34 -12.00 0.00
N ALA A 17 28.03 -12.00 0.33
CA ALA A 17 27.18 -13.18 0.18
C ALA A 17 27.01 -13.60 -1.28
N VAL A 18 26.90 -12.65 -2.19
CA VAL A 18 26.83 -12.90 -3.65
C VAL A 18 28.19 -13.42 -4.17
N THR A 19 29.31 -12.86 -3.71
CA THR A 19 30.65 -13.34 -4.09
C THR A 19 31.04 -14.67 -3.44
N ALA A 20 30.57 -14.97 -2.22
CA ALA A 20 30.79 -16.25 -1.57
C ALA A 20 29.99 -17.40 -2.21
N MET A 21 28.79 -17.14 -2.74
CA MET A 21 28.04 -18.13 -3.52
C MET A 21 28.63 -18.38 -4.91
N SER A 22 29.30 -17.40 -5.50
CA SER A 22 30.01 -17.57 -6.79
C SER A 22 31.26 -18.42 -6.73
N GLY A 23 31.84 -18.63 -5.54
CA GLY A 23 33.05 -19.44 -5.34
C GLY A 23 32.83 -20.96 -5.29
N TRP A 24 31.59 -21.46 -5.27
CA TRP A 24 31.28 -22.90 -5.13
C TRP A 24 30.61 -23.54 -6.35
N VAL A 25 30.35 -22.76 -7.38
CA VAL A 25 29.79 -23.30 -8.62
C VAL A 25 30.82 -23.13 -9.72
N VAL A 26 31.57 -24.19 -10.04
CA VAL A 26 32.19 -24.31 -11.34
C VAL A 26 31.07 -24.56 -12.33
N ALA A 27 30.36 -23.52 -12.71
CA ALA A 27 29.30 -23.57 -13.70
C ALA A 27 29.96 -23.49 -15.10
N PRO A 28 29.55 -24.32 -16.06
CA PRO A 28 29.97 -24.13 -17.44
C PRO A 28 29.59 -22.73 -17.93
N GLN A 29 30.43 -22.11 -18.74
CA GLN A 29 30.26 -20.74 -19.26
C GLN A 29 28.87 -20.46 -19.91
N ALA A 30 28.18 -21.51 -20.34
CA ALA A 30 26.82 -21.42 -20.91
C ALA A 30 25.72 -21.04 -19.87
N SER A 31 25.96 -21.21 -18.56
CA SER A 31 24.95 -20.90 -17.55
C SER A 31 24.98 -19.45 -17.04
N ALA A 32 26.00 -18.67 -17.43
CA ALA A 32 26.07 -17.24 -17.12
C ALA A 32 25.29 -16.38 -18.13
N ALA A 33 25.04 -16.87 -19.34
CA ALA A 33 24.33 -16.15 -20.39
C ALA A 33 22.92 -15.74 -19.94
N GLY A 34 22.11 -16.67 -19.44
CA GLY A 34 20.74 -16.37 -19.01
C GLY A 34 20.66 -15.41 -17.81
N PHE A 35 21.70 -15.32 -16.96
CA PHE A 35 21.70 -14.37 -15.83
C PHE A 35 21.82 -12.92 -16.29
N ILE A 36 22.66 -12.63 -17.29
CA ILE A 36 22.88 -11.27 -17.82
C ILE A 36 21.94 -11.00 -18.99
N ASP A 37 21.84 -11.94 -19.96
CA ASP A 37 21.11 -11.71 -21.21
C ASP A 37 19.61 -11.57 -21.01
N ASP A 38 19.06 -12.24 -19.99
CA ASP A 38 17.64 -12.14 -19.58
C ASP A 38 17.41 -11.09 -18.47
N SER A 39 18.42 -10.27 -18.17
CA SER A 39 18.27 -9.22 -17.18
C SER A 39 17.50 -8.01 -17.74
N THR A 40 16.87 -7.30 -16.85
CA THR A 40 16.19 -6.04 -17.17
C THR A 40 16.65 -4.94 -16.23
N LEU A 41 16.82 -3.73 -16.76
CA LEU A 41 17.04 -2.52 -15.99
C LEU A 41 15.98 -1.50 -16.40
N THR A 42 15.04 -1.29 -15.49
CA THR A 42 13.96 -0.32 -15.65
C THR A 42 14.08 0.80 -14.62
N GLY A 43 13.35 1.86 -14.82
CA GLY A 43 13.28 2.95 -13.87
C GLY A 43 12.21 3.97 -14.22
N GLY A 44 12.20 5.04 -13.47
CA GLY A 44 11.30 6.15 -13.70
C GLY A 44 11.86 7.43 -13.11
N ILE A 45 11.41 8.54 -13.67
CA ILE A 45 11.59 9.89 -13.12
C ILE A 45 10.19 10.40 -12.81
N TYR A 46 10.03 10.98 -11.63
CA TYR A 46 8.74 11.39 -11.13
C TYR A 46 8.84 12.81 -10.58
N TYR A 47 7.79 13.57 -10.76
CA TYR A 47 7.54 14.79 -10.03
C TYR A 47 6.22 14.64 -9.30
N TRP A 48 6.21 15.03 -8.03
CA TRP A 48 5.00 15.01 -7.23
C TRP A 48 4.86 16.34 -6.48
N GLN A 49 3.66 16.89 -6.54
CA GLN A 49 3.23 18.00 -5.72
C GLN A 49 1.94 17.63 -5.02
N ARG A 50 1.83 17.97 -3.75
CA ARG A 50 0.64 17.76 -2.96
C ARG A 50 0.35 18.96 -2.08
N GLU A 51 -0.87 19.46 -2.17
CA GLU A 51 -1.42 20.54 -1.37
C GLU A 51 -2.65 20.02 -0.65
N ARG A 52 -2.68 20.16 0.68
CA ARG A 52 -3.82 19.75 1.49
C ARG A 52 -4.09 20.74 2.59
N ASP A 53 -5.32 21.24 2.62
CA ASP A 53 -5.85 22.05 3.71
C ASP A 53 -6.85 21.23 4.52
N ARG A 54 -6.80 21.37 5.83
CA ARG A 54 -7.71 20.74 6.78
C ARG A 54 -8.44 21.80 7.60
N LYS A 55 -9.74 21.62 7.80
CA LYS A 55 -10.57 22.46 8.64
C LYS A 55 -10.20 22.25 10.12
N ASP A 56 -10.05 23.34 10.85
CA ASP A 56 -9.85 23.35 12.29
C ASP A 56 -11.14 23.85 12.96
N VAL A 57 -11.93 22.92 13.49
CA VAL A 57 -13.19 23.23 14.19
C VAL A 57 -12.96 23.92 15.54
N THR A 58 -11.74 23.85 16.08
CA THR A 58 -11.38 24.52 17.34
C THR A 58 -10.95 25.98 17.13
N ASP A 59 -10.70 26.41 15.89
CA ASP A 59 -10.33 27.77 15.50
C ASP A 59 -11.33 28.37 14.49
N GLY A 60 -12.61 28.28 14.81
CA GLY A 60 -13.68 28.93 14.05
C GLY A 60 -13.81 28.40 12.63
N ASP A 61 -13.65 27.10 12.42
CA ASP A 61 -13.85 26.39 11.15
C ASP A 61 -12.93 26.85 10.01
N LYS A 62 -11.77 27.38 10.33
CA LYS A 62 -10.79 27.83 9.33
C LYS A 62 -10.05 26.65 8.74
N TYR A 63 -9.87 26.68 7.41
CA TYR A 63 -8.94 25.78 6.75
C TYR A 63 -7.50 26.23 7.00
N LYS A 64 -6.66 25.30 7.42
CA LYS A 64 -5.21 25.47 7.64
C LYS A 64 -4.44 24.52 6.76
N THR A 65 -3.30 24.96 6.27
CA THR A 65 -2.39 24.09 5.51
C THR A 65 -1.95 22.93 6.39
N ASN A 66 -2.31 21.72 5.98
CA ASN A 66 -1.91 20.47 6.62
C ASN A 66 -0.70 19.85 5.93
N LEU A 67 -0.60 20.02 4.60
CA LEU A 67 0.47 19.50 3.77
C LEU A 67 0.66 20.41 2.55
N SER A 68 1.90 20.78 2.26
CA SER A 68 2.28 21.52 1.04
C SER A 68 3.70 21.16 0.67
N HIS A 69 3.87 20.20 -0.24
CA HIS A 69 5.17 19.65 -0.62
C HIS A 69 5.27 19.42 -2.12
N SER A 70 6.51 19.57 -2.63
CA SER A 70 6.86 19.07 -3.95
C SER A 70 8.21 18.37 -3.95
N THR A 71 8.34 17.28 -4.70
CA THR A 71 9.54 16.46 -4.79
C THR A 71 9.80 16.00 -6.22
N TRP A 72 11.08 15.87 -6.55
CA TRP A 72 11.54 15.00 -7.64
C TRP A 72 11.97 13.67 -7.08
N ASN A 73 11.56 12.60 -7.74
CA ASN A 73 11.89 11.24 -7.36
C ASN A 73 12.41 10.50 -8.58
N ALA A 74 13.29 9.53 -8.34
CA ALA A 74 13.75 8.62 -9.37
C ALA A 74 13.98 7.24 -8.77
N ASN A 75 13.79 6.20 -9.58
CA ASN A 75 14.17 4.85 -9.23
C ASN A 75 14.90 4.14 -10.34
N LEU A 76 15.71 3.14 -9.96
CA LEU A 76 16.28 2.13 -10.83
C LEU A 76 15.98 0.76 -10.23
N ASP A 77 15.51 -0.16 -11.06
CA ASP A 77 15.13 -1.54 -10.71
C ASP A 77 15.85 -2.50 -11.67
N PHE A 78 16.87 -3.17 -11.16
CA PHE A 78 17.59 -4.23 -11.85
C PHE A 78 17.05 -5.58 -11.42
N GLN A 79 16.64 -6.38 -12.38
CA GLN A 79 16.24 -7.77 -12.19
C GLN A 79 17.10 -8.64 -13.09
N SER A 80 17.94 -9.50 -12.49
CA SER A 80 18.74 -10.45 -13.28
C SER A 80 17.85 -11.50 -13.93
N GLY A 81 18.33 -12.14 -14.99
CA GLY A 81 17.88 -13.47 -15.39
C GLY A 81 18.26 -14.52 -14.34
N TYR A 82 18.25 -15.78 -14.72
CA TYR A 82 18.54 -16.90 -13.81
C TYR A 82 19.77 -17.68 -14.24
N ALA A 83 20.82 -17.68 -13.42
CA ALA A 83 21.96 -18.57 -13.57
C ALA A 83 21.51 -20.02 -13.36
N ALA A 84 21.95 -20.92 -14.24
CA ALA A 84 21.52 -22.33 -14.26
C ALA A 84 20.00 -22.50 -14.24
N ASP A 85 19.24 -21.54 -14.81
CA ASP A 85 17.78 -21.47 -14.81
C ASP A 85 17.13 -21.44 -13.41
N MET A 86 17.91 -21.27 -12.35
CA MET A 86 17.43 -21.36 -10.97
C MET A 86 17.71 -20.15 -10.11
N PHE A 87 18.87 -19.51 -10.22
CA PHE A 87 19.31 -18.49 -9.27
C PHE A 87 19.40 -17.11 -9.91
N GLY A 88 18.85 -16.10 -9.24
CA GLY A 88 18.89 -14.72 -9.69
C GLY A 88 18.99 -13.73 -8.55
N LEU A 89 19.00 -12.44 -8.91
CA LEU A 89 19.17 -11.32 -8.00
C LEU A 89 18.27 -10.16 -8.45
N ASP A 90 17.63 -9.50 -7.50
CA ASP A 90 16.90 -8.25 -7.71
C ASP A 90 17.52 -7.14 -6.85
N ILE A 91 17.85 -6.00 -7.46
CA ILE A 91 18.37 -4.81 -6.75
C ILE A 91 17.64 -3.59 -7.25
N ALA A 92 17.04 -2.81 -6.35
CA ALA A 92 16.39 -1.57 -6.73
C ALA A 92 16.61 -0.48 -5.68
N ALA A 93 16.85 0.73 -6.18
CA ALA A 93 17.03 1.93 -5.38
C ALA A 93 16.03 3.00 -5.79
N PHE A 94 15.67 3.83 -4.82
CA PHE A 94 14.75 4.94 -4.98
C PHE A 94 15.36 6.18 -4.31
N THR A 95 15.19 7.36 -4.94
CA THR A 95 15.60 8.64 -4.38
C THR A 95 14.42 9.61 -4.31
N ALA A 96 14.42 10.48 -3.33
CA ALA A 96 13.58 11.66 -3.27
C ALA A 96 14.46 12.91 -3.10
N ILE A 97 14.14 13.95 -3.82
CA ILE A 97 14.78 15.26 -3.73
C ILE A 97 13.68 16.27 -3.43
N GLU A 98 13.70 16.81 -2.23
CA GLU A 98 12.75 17.84 -1.82
C GLU A 98 12.97 19.12 -2.64
N MET A 99 11.89 19.64 -3.22
CA MET A 99 11.91 20.87 -4.02
C MET A 99 11.34 22.05 -3.27
N ALA A 100 10.22 21.86 -2.60
CA ALA A 100 9.56 22.88 -1.82
C ALA A 100 8.70 22.26 -0.72
N GLU A 101 8.65 22.98 0.39
CA GLU A 101 7.76 22.78 1.52
C GLU A 101 7.23 24.14 1.94
N ASN A 102 5.96 24.24 2.31
CA ASN A 102 5.34 25.50 2.73
C ASN A 102 4.37 25.26 3.89
N GLY A 103 4.25 26.28 4.76
CA GLY A 103 3.34 26.25 5.89
C GLY A 103 3.78 25.30 7.03
N ASP A 104 2.81 24.86 7.83
CA ASP A 104 3.03 23.97 8.97
C ASP A 104 3.11 22.47 8.57
N SER A 105 3.45 22.22 7.33
CA SER A 105 3.35 20.95 6.68
C SER A 105 4.60 20.07 6.81
N GLY A 106 5.28 20.06 7.94
CA GLY A 106 6.53 19.33 8.13
C GLY A 106 6.52 17.84 7.75
N HIS A 107 5.34 17.25 7.49
CA HIS A 107 5.18 15.85 7.15
C HIS A 107 5.37 15.59 5.65
N PRO A 108 6.33 14.72 5.23
CA PRO A 108 6.59 14.43 3.81
C PRO A 108 5.47 13.66 3.10
N ASN A 109 4.64 12.96 3.84
CA ASN A 109 3.43 12.27 3.42
C ASN A 109 3.58 11.51 2.10
N GLU A 110 4.46 10.51 2.12
CA GLU A 110 4.63 9.53 1.03
C GLU A 110 5.45 10.03 -0.17
N ILE A 111 5.87 11.28 -0.22
CA ILE A 111 6.60 11.84 -1.36
C ILE A 111 8.07 12.22 -1.06
N ALA A 112 8.46 12.28 0.21
CA ALA A 112 9.83 12.52 0.67
C ALA A 112 10.16 11.64 1.88
N PHE A 113 11.40 11.66 2.35
CA PHE A 113 11.84 10.89 3.51
C PHE A 113 11.67 11.68 4.81
N SER A 114 11.44 10.97 5.93
CA SER A 114 11.65 11.54 7.24
C SER A 114 13.14 11.46 7.62
N SER A 115 13.58 12.36 8.46
CA SER A 115 14.97 12.38 8.93
C SER A 115 15.25 11.33 10.00
N ARG A 116 14.21 10.74 10.59
CA ARG A 116 14.25 9.61 11.53
C ARG A 116 13.56 8.39 10.96
N ASN A 117 13.98 7.23 11.44
CA ASN A 117 13.64 5.95 10.85
C ASN A 117 12.64 5.13 11.63
N LYS A 118 12.24 5.57 12.82
CA LYS A 118 11.33 4.81 13.67
C LYS A 118 9.89 5.24 13.44
N ALA A 119 9.03 4.29 13.28
CA ALA A 119 7.61 4.50 12.98
C ALA A 119 6.87 5.43 13.98
N TYR A 120 7.45 5.69 15.14
CA TYR A 120 6.84 6.51 16.18
C TYR A 120 7.68 7.69 16.65
N ASP A 121 8.85 7.83 16.10
CA ASP A 121 9.81 8.88 16.45
C ASP A 121 10.33 9.48 15.15
N GLU A 122 9.41 9.68 14.21
CA GLU A 122 9.67 10.30 12.93
C GLU A 122 9.93 11.79 13.13
N ASP A 123 10.99 12.25 12.52
CA ASP A 123 11.36 13.66 12.50
C ASP A 123 11.24 14.19 11.07
N TYR A 124 10.30 15.08 10.87
CA TYR A 124 10.01 15.70 9.57
C TYR A 124 10.64 17.08 9.44
N SER A 125 11.47 17.49 10.39
CA SER A 125 12.25 18.73 10.28
C SER A 125 13.47 18.55 9.37
N GLY A 126 13.96 19.64 8.81
CA GLY A 126 15.16 19.65 7.97
C GLY A 126 14.97 19.08 6.57
N ASP A 127 16.07 18.76 5.90
CA ASP A 127 16.07 18.22 4.53
C ASP A 127 15.55 16.77 4.50
N LYS A 128 14.50 16.56 3.73
CA LYS A 128 13.81 15.29 3.55
C LYS A 128 14.28 14.53 2.29
N SER A 129 15.34 15.02 1.66
CA SER A 129 15.96 14.37 0.51
C SER A 129 16.78 13.15 0.93
N GLY A 130 16.81 12.11 0.09
CA GLY A 130 17.56 10.91 0.41
C GLY A 130 17.53 9.86 -0.70
N ILE A 131 18.22 8.75 -0.43
CA ILE A 131 18.22 7.55 -1.26
C ILE A 131 18.05 6.32 -0.39
N SER A 132 17.27 5.35 -0.88
CA SER A 132 16.98 4.10 -0.16
C SER A 132 16.96 2.92 -1.12
N LEU A 133 17.52 1.79 -0.69
CA LEU A 133 17.32 0.50 -1.35
C LEU A 133 15.95 -0.05 -0.95
N TYR A 134 15.11 -0.39 -1.92
CA TYR A 134 13.82 -1.04 -1.67
C TYR A 134 13.74 -2.49 -2.14
N LYS A 135 14.74 -2.94 -2.92
CA LYS A 135 15.00 -4.35 -3.20
C LYS A 135 16.49 -4.63 -3.08
N ALA A 136 16.84 -5.74 -2.46
CA ALA A 136 18.16 -6.36 -2.47
C ALA A 136 17.94 -7.82 -2.07
N ALA A 137 17.58 -8.66 -3.03
CA ALA A 137 17.08 -10.00 -2.78
C ALA A 137 17.69 -11.03 -3.72
N ALA A 138 18.14 -12.15 -3.16
CA ALA A 138 18.37 -13.37 -3.92
C ALA A 138 17.01 -13.98 -4.31
N LYS A 139 16.91 -14.51 -5.53
CA LYS A 139 15.72 -15.21 -6.02
C LYS A 139 16.07 -16.59 -6.56
N PHE A 140 15.13 -17.50 -6.42
CA PHE A 140 15.24 -18.89 -6.83
C PHE A 140 13.98 -19.34 -7.53
N LYS A 141 14.10 -20.18 -8.54
CA LYS A 141 12.99 -20.92 -9.16
C LYS A 141 13.41 -22.35 -9.47
N TYR A 142 12.47 -23.28 -9.36
CA TYR A 142 12.62 -24.66 -9.80
C TYR A 142 11.25 -25.26 -10.12
N GLY A 143 11.02 -25.60 -11.39
CA GLY A 143 9.71 -26.03 -11.85
C GLY A 143 8.63 -25.00 -11.49
N PRO A 144 7.57 -25.40 -10.79
CA PRO A 144 6.51 -24.49 -10.38
C PRO A 144 6.87 -23.63 -9.14
N ALA A 145 7.93 -24.00 -8.40
CA ALA A 145 8.32 -23.37 -7.16
C ALA A 145 9.24 -22.15 -7.37
N TRP A 146 9.09 -21.16 -6.50
CA TRP A 146 9.93 -19.98 -6.48
C TRP A 146 10.16 -19.53 -5.02
N ALA A 147 11.27 -18.83 -4.80
CA ALA A 147 11.56 -18.21 -3.52
C ALA A 147 12.39 -16.93 -3.72
N ARG A 148 12.34 -16.04 -2.75
CA ARG A 148 13.20 -14.87 -2.63
C ARG A 148 13.51 -14.56 -1.18
N ALA A 149 14.65 -13.97 -0.91
CA ALA A 149 15.06 -13.58 0.45
C ALA A 149 15.98 -12.36 0.43
N GLY A 150 15.82 -11.49 1.41
CA GLY A 150 16.54 -10.23 1.56
C GLY A 150 15.56 -9.06 1.73
N TYR A 151 15.86 -7.92 1.10
CA TYR A 151 14.92 -6.79 1.02
C TYR A 151 13.95 -7.05 -0.12
N ILE A 152 12.71 -7.34 0.22
CA ILE A 152 11.68 -7.77 -0.71
C ILE A 152 10.41 -6.91 -0.63
N GLN A 153 9.72 -6.83 -1.75
CA GLN A 153 8.31 -6.45 -1.80
C GLN A 153 7.50 -7.71 -2.08
N PRO A 154 6.44 -8.02 -1.30
CA PRO A 154 5.64 -9.22 -1.50
C PRO A 154 5.00 -9.25 -2.88
N THR A 155 4.95 -10.43 -3.50
CA THR A 155 4.28 -10.65 -4.81
C THR A 155 3.38 -11.88 -4.80
N GLY A 156 3.38 -12.64 -3.72
CA GLY A 156 2.56 -13.84 -3.57
C GLY A 156 1.14 -13.55 -3.11
N GLN A 157 0.47 -14.58 -2.64
CA GLN A 157 -0.94 -14.56 -2.24
C GLN A 157 -1.12 -14.31 -0.74
N THR A 158 -0.12 -13.75 -0.07
CA THR A 158 -0.13 -13.50 1.38
C THR A 158 -0.94 -12.24 1.74
N LEU A 159 -1.16 -12.02 3.03
CA LEU A 159 -1.73 -10.78 3.57
C LEU A 159 -0.75 -9.61 3.52
N LEU A 160 0.55 -9.87 3.55
CA LEU A 160 1.56 -8.84 3.43
C LEU A 160 1.59 -8.31 1.99
N ALA A 161 1.58 -7.00 1.84
CA ALA A 161 1.57 -6.33 0.55
C ALA A 161 2.59 -5.18 0.55
N PRO A 162 3.13 -4.78 -0.61
CA PRO A 162 3.89 -3.53 -0.69
C PRO A 162 2.96 -2.36 -0.35
N HIS A 163 3.55 -1.30 0.22
CA HIS A 163 2.79 -0.08 0.47
C HIS A 163 2.29 0.49 -0.88
N TRP A 164 1.04 0.93 -0.92
CA TRP A 164 0.41 1.49 -2.13
C TRP A 164 0.78 2.95 -2.40
N SER A 165 1.64 3.55 -1.60
CA SER A 165 2.11 4.91 -1.83
C SER A 165 3.06 4.99 -3.03
N PHE A 166 3.34 6.20 -3.45
CA PHE A 166 4.24 6.50 -4.54
C PHE A 166 5.67 6.01 -4.30
N MET A 167 6.17 6.14 -3.06
CA MET A 167 7.44 5.58 -2.63
C MET A 167 7.28 4.13 -2.19
N PRO A 168 8.25 3.24 -2.47
CA PRO A 168 8.14 1.83 -2.14
C PRO A 168 8.48 1.54 -0.67
N GLY A 169 7.60 0.80 0.01
CA GLY A 169 7.92 0.15 1.27
C GLY A 169 8.69 -1.16 1.05
N THR A 170 9.35 -1.68 2.07
CA THR A 170 10.26 -2.83 1.97
C THR A 170 10.20 -3.68 3.23
N TYR A 171 10.17 -5.00 3.05
CA TYR A 171 10.32 -5.97 4.14
C TYR A 171 11.69 -6.62 4.12
N GLN A 172 12.29 -6.85 5.29
CA GLN A 172 13.40 -7.76 5.44
C GLN A 172 12.87 -9.15 5.79
N GLY A 173 13.04 -10.10 4.88
CA GLY A 173 12.44 -11.42 5.09
C GLY A 173 12.64 -12.37 3.92
N ALA A 174 11.78 -13.37 3.87
CA ALA A 174 11.74 -14.37 2.80
C ALA A 174 10.31 -14.67 2.39
N GLU A 175 10.13 -14.88 1.09
CA GLU A 175 8.87 -15.30 0.49
C GLU A 175 9.12 -16.50 -0.41
N ALA A 176 8.25 -17.51 -0.36
CA ALA A 176 8.31 -18.67 -1.24
C ALA A 176 6.90 -19.07 -1.67
N GLY A 177 6.78 -19.65 -2.84
CA GLY A 177 5.50 -20.09 -3.37
C GLY A 177 5.64 -21.08 -4.51
N ALA A 178 4.50 -21.50 -5.04
CA ALA A 178 4.43 -22.30 -6.26
C ALA A 178 3.17 -21.98 -7.05
N ASN A 179 3.28 -22.16 -8.37
CA ASN A 179 2.20 -21.99 -9.33
C ASN A 179 2.00 -23.29 -10.11
N PHE A 180 0.80 -23.84 -10.05
CA PHE A 180 0.42 -25.06 -10.76
C PHE A 180 -0.66 -24.74 -11.78
N ASP A 181 -0.42 -25.14 -13.02
CA ASP A 181 -1.42 -25.07 -14.09
C ASP A 181 -1.95 -26.48 -14.39
N TYR A 182 -3.23 -26.69 -14.16
CA TYR A 182 -3.93 -27.94 -14.41
C TYR A 182 -4.70 -27.94 -15.73
N GLY A 183 -4.29 -27.08 -16.68
CA GLY A 183 -4.96 -26.93 -17.96
C GLY A 183 -6.37 -26.33 -17.78
N THR A 184 -7.37 -26.98 -18.37
CA THR A 184 -8.78 -26.52 -18.29
C THR A 184 -9.41 -26.71 -16.90
N ALA A 185 -8.78 -27.49 -16.00
CA ALA A 185 -9.28 -27.69 -14.65
C ALA A 185 -9.00 -26.49 -13.74
N GLY A 186 -8.04 -25.62 -14.11
CA GLY A 186 -7.75 -24.43 -13.36
C GLY A 186 -6.26 -24.20 -13.11
N ALA A 187 -5.96 -23.15 -12.31
CA ALA A 187 -4.59 -22.86 -11.87
C ALA A 187 -4.59 -22.53 -10.37
N LEU A 188 -3.64 -23.12 -9.65
CA LEU A 188 -3.42 -22.89 -8.21
C LEU A 188 -2.12 -22.11 -8.03
N SER A 189 -2.18 -20.99 -7.32
CA SER A 189 -1.02 -20.28 -6.80
C SER A 189 -1.09 -20.27 -5.27
N PHE A 190 0.01 -20.55 -4.60
CA PHE A 190 0.11 -20.36 -3.16
C PHE A 190 1.47 -19.77 -2.79
N SER A 191 1.53 -19.09 -1.65
CA SER A 191 2.78 -18.55 -1.12
C SER A 191 2.75 -18.45 0.39
N TYR A 192 3.95 -18.41 0.95
CA TYR A 192 4.23 -18.12 2.34
C TYR A 192 5.28 -17.03 2.43
N MET A 193 5.10 -16.09 3.35
CA MET A 193 6.05 -15.03 3.63
C MET A 193 6.32 -14.95 5.15
N TRP A 194 7.58 -14.71 5.48
CA TRP A 194 8.05 -14.41 6.81
C TRP A 194 8.92 -13.13 6.77
N THR A 195 8.76 -12.25 7.76
CA THR A 195 9.53 -11.01 7.88
C THR A 195 9.68 -10.60 9.33
N ASN A 196 10.83 -10.03 9.68
CA ASN A 196 11.14 -9.54 11.03
C ASN A 196 11.25 -8.02 11.12
N GLU A 197 11.38 -7.31 9.97
CA GLU A 197 11.52 -5.87 9.93
C GLU A 197 10.80 -5.30 8.69
N TYR A 198 10.43 -4.03 8.78
CA TYR A 198 9.79 -3.29 7.71
C TYR A 198 10.34 -1.88 7.62
N LYS A 199 10.48 -1.39 6.41
CA LYS A 199 10.76 0.01 6.11
C LYS A 199 9.58 0.60 5.37
N ALA A 200 8.91 1.56 5.99
CA ALA A 200 7.88 2.33 5.32
C ALA A 200 8.46 3.19 4.17
N PRO A 201 7.64 3.63 3.22
CA PRO A 201 8.11 4.41 2.09
C PRO A 201 8.96 5.62 2.45
N TRP A 202 8.62 6.34 3.52
CA TRP A 202 9.33 7.53 3.98
C TRP A 202 10.44 7.24 5.00
N HIS A 203 10.74 5.98 5.28
CA HIS A 203 11.86 5.58 6.12
C HIS A 203 13.10 5.25 5.27
N ILE A 204 14.28 5.53 5.79
CA ILE A 204 15.57 5.16 5.19
C ILE A 204 16.08 3.84 5.76
N GLU A 205 15.74 3.50 6.99
CA GLU A 205 16.19 2.30 7.70
C GLU A 205 15.04 1.33 7.95
N MET A 206 15.37 0.06 8.16
CA MET A 206 14.44 -0.95 8.64
C MET A 206 14.10 -0.69 10.11
N ASP A 207 12.88 -1.04 10.51
CA ASP A 207 12.40 -0.93 11.88
C ASP A 207 11.67 -2.22 12.29
N ASP A 208 11.71 -2.49 13.60
CA ASP A 208 11.00 -3.60 14.22
C ASP A 208 9.48 -3.39 14.20
N PHE A 209 8.76 -4.48 14.37
CA PHE A 209 7.31 -4.44 14.58
C PHE A 209 6.98 -4.30 16.06
N TYR A 210 5.92 -3.52 16.38
CA TYR A 210 5.51 -3.26 17.75
C TYR A 210 4.00 -3.47 17.94
N GLN A 211 3.61 -3.77 19.18
CA GLN A 211 2.23 -3.73 19.63
C GLN A 211 1.75 -2.26 19.74
N ASN A 212 0.48 -2.06 20.08
CA ASN A 212 -0.12 -0.73 20.13
C ASN A 212 0.52 0.22 21.17
N ASP A 213 1.20 -0.31 22.19
CA ASP A 213 1.95 0.49 23.17
C ASP A 213 3.24 1.10 22.60
N LYS A 214 3.62 0.76 21.35
CA LYS A 214 4.83 1.24 20.66
C LYS A 214 6.14 0.87 21.36
N LYS A 215 6.12 -0.14 22.22
CA LYS A 215 7.25 -0.59 23.04
C LYS A 215 7.41 -2.11 23.05
N THR A 216 6.31 -2.84 23.13
CA THR A 216 6.34 -4.31 23.13
C THR A 216 6.60 -4.78 21.69
N LYS A 217 7.79 -5.36 21.50
CA LYS A 217 8.21 -5.87 20.19
C LYS A 217 7.39 -7.07 19.78
N VAL A 218 7.09 -7.15 18.49
CA VAL A 218 6.60 -8.31 17.78
C VAL A 218 7.77 -8.86 16.96
N ASP A 219 8.24 -10.07 17.28
CA ASP A 219 9.49 -10.58 16.72
C ASP A 219 9.44 -10.81 15.22
N TYR A 220 8.29 -11.21 14.69
CA TYR A 220 8.10 -11.40 13.25
C TYR A 220 6.62 -11.36 12.85
N LEU A 221 6.40 -11.10 11.56
CA LEU A 221 5.14 -11.33 10.89
C LEU A 221 5.29 -12.52 9.94
N HIS A 222 4.25 -13.31 9.79
CA HIS A 222 4.19 -14.31 8.73
C HIS A 222 2.78 -14.41 8.14
N SER A 223 2.71 -14.90 6.91
CA SER A 223 1.44 -15.10 6.23
C SER A 223 1.53 -16.20 5.19
N VAL A 224 0.45 -16.92 5.05
CA VAL A 224 0.24 -17.92 3.98
C VAL A 224 -1.02 -17.53 3.21
N GLY A 225 -1.02 -17.77 1.91
CA GLY A 225 -2.20 -17.53 1.09
C GLY A 225 -2.22 -18.39 -0.16
N ALA A 226 -3.40 -18.54 -0.71
CA ALA A 226 -3.64 -19.31 -1.93
C ALA A 226 -4.70 -18.63 -2.79
N LYS A 227 -4.58 -18.83 -4.11
CA LYS A 227 -5.53 -18.41 -5.12
C LYS A 227 -5.78 -19.57 -6.08
N TYR A 228 -7.04 -19.85 -6.37
CA TYR A 228 -7.45 -20.80 -7.39
C TYR A 228 -8.26 -20.09 -8.48
N ASP A 229 -7.74 -20.12 -9.70
CA ASP A 229 -8.42 -19.66 -10.91
C ASP A 229 -9.05 -20.88 -11.61
N PHE A 230 -10.39 -20.91 -11.67
CA PHE A 230 -11.13 -22.00 -12.31
C PHE A 230 -11.12 -21.93 -13.85
N LYS A 231 -10.52 -20.88 -14.42
CA LYS A 231 -10.50 -20.62 -15.88
C LYS A 231 -11.88 -20.58 -16.55
N ASN A 232 -12.91 -20.28 -15.75
CA ASN A 232 -14.28 -20.07 -16.15
C ASN A 232 -14.85 -18.76 -15.55
N ASP A 233 -13.98 -17.74 -15.43
CA ASP A 233 -14.25 -16.43 -14.85
C ASP A 233 -14.45 -16.43 -13.32
N LEU A 234 -14.47 -17.58 -12.67
CA LEU A 234 -14.48 -17.71 -11.21
C LEU A 234 -13.05 -17.80 -10.66
N MET A 235 -12.77 -17.01 -9.63
CA MET A 235 -11.51 -17.04 -8.89
C MET A 235 -11.81 -16.97 -7.39
N LEU A 236 -11.14 -17.82 -6.61
CA LEU A 236 -11.21 -17.84 -5.15
C LEU A 236 -9.82 -17.57 -4.57
N GLU A 237 -9.77 -16.75 -3.52
CA GLU A 237 -8.55 -16.44 -2.78
C GLU A 237 -8.80 -16.55 -1.29
N ALA A 238 -7.78 -17.01 -0.56
CA ALA A 238 -7.78 -16.99 0.90
C ALA A 238 -6.37 -16.77 1.42
N ALA A 239 -6.25 -16.05 2.53
CA ALA A 239 -4.98 -15.88 3.22
C ALA A 239 -5.18 -15.79 4.73
N PHE A 240 -4.15 -16.23 5.45
CA PHE A 240 -4.01 -16.09 6.90
C PHE A 240 -2.67 -15.45 7.20
N GLY A 241 -2.60 -14.61 8.22
CA GLY A 241 -1.37 -14.02 8.69
C GLY A 241 -1.39 -13.77 10.18
N GLN A 242 -0.21 -13.67 10.76
CA GLN A 242 -0.04 -13.45 12.18
C GLN A 242 1.10 -12.46 12.44
N ALA A 243 0.81 -11.46 13.26
CA ALA A 243 1.81 -10.76 14.04
C ALA A 243 2.07 -11.64 15.28
N GLN A 244 3.28 -12.16 15.41
CA GLN A 244 3.65 -13.22 16.33
C GLN A 244 3.21 -12.90 17.77
N GLY A 245 2.36 -13.79 18.32
CA GLY A 245 1.82 -13.67 19.67
C GLY A 245 0.83 -12.54 19.92
N TYR A 246 0.51 -11.71 18.89
CA TYR A 246 -0.29 -10.50 19.06
C TYR A 246 -1.57 -10.48 18.23
N ILE A 247 -1.49 -10.44 16.90
CA ILE A 247 -2.66 -10.29 16.02
C ILE A 247 -2.72 -11.45 15.03
N ASP A 248 -3.91 -12.00 14.83
CA ASP A 248 -4.25 -12.88 13.71
C ASP A 248 -5.10 -12.11 12.70
N GLN A 249 -4.80 -12.27 11.41
CA GLN A 249 -5.58 -11.70 10.31
C GLN A 249 -6.01 -12.76 9.30
N TYR A 250 -7.16 -12.52 8.69
CA TYR A 250 -7.84 -13.41 7.75
C TYR A 250 -8.27 -12.63 6.51
N PHE A 251 -8.20 -13.29 5.38
CA PHE A 251 -8.72 -12.76 4.11
C PHE A 251 -9.38 -13.87 3.31
N ALA A 252 -10.51 -13.55 2.70
CA ALA A 252 -11.15 -14.38 1.69
C ALA A 252 -11.74 -13.49 0.59
N LYS A 253 -11.62 -13.93 -0.67
CA LYS A 253 -12.19 -13.24 -1.83
C LYS A 253 -12.74 -14.25 -2.83
N ALA A 254 -13.93 -13.97 -3.33
CA ALA A 254 -14.51 -14.62 -4.50
C ALA A 254 -14.71 -13.57 -5.58
N SER A 255 -14.20 -13.81 -6.77
CA SER A 255 -14.36 -12.93 -7.93
C SER A 255 -15.01 -13.69 -9.07
N TYR A 256 -15.92 -13.03 -9.78
CA TYR A 256 -16.58 -13.60 -10.96
C TYR A 256 -16.78 -12.53 -12.03
N LYS A 257 -16.66 -12.95 -13.30
CA LYS A 257 -16.96 -12.09 -14.45
C LYS A 257 -18.08 -12.72 -15.27
N PHE A 258 -18.98 -11.90 -15.77
CA PHE A 258 -20.06 -12.34 -16.65
C PHE A 258 -20.47 -11.20 -17.59
N ASP A 259 -21.00 -11.54 -18.75
CA ASP A 259 -21.40 -10.56 -19.73
C ASP A 259 -22.78 -9.97 -19.39
N VAL A 260 -22.86 -8.65 -19.43
CA VAL A 260 -24.09 -7.87 -19.31
C VAL A 260 -24.18 -6.91 -20.47
N ALA A 261 -25.22 -7.03 -21.28
CA ALA A 261 -25.45 -6.19 -22.45
C ALA A 261 -24.24 -6.11 -23.42
N GLY A 262 -23.50 -7.21 -23.55
CA GLY A 262 -22.35 -7.31 -24.46
C GLY A 262 -21.04 -6.73 -23.92
N ALA A 263 -20.96 -6.42 -22.63
CA ALA A 263 -19.73 -6.00 -21.97
C ALA A 263 -19.51 -6.79 -20.67
N PRO A 264 -18.24 -7.05 -20.29
CA PRO A 264 -17.93 -7.80 -19.08
C PRO A 264 -18.23 -6.97 -17.82
N LEU A 265 -19.06 -7.53 -16.94
CA LEU A 265 -19.26 -7.08 -15.56
C LEU A 265 -18.38 -7.93 -14.65
N SER A 266 -17.43 -7.32 -13.99
CA SER A 266 -16.65 -7.96 -12.92
C SER A 266 -17.31 -7.73 -11.57
N THR A 267 -17.36 -8.76 -10.73
CA THR A 267 -17.83 -8.65 -9.36
C THR A 267 -16.88 -9.36 -8.42
N SER A 268 -16.76 -8.87 -7.19
CA SER A 268 -16.06 -9.60 -6.14
C SER A 268 -16.69 -9.33 -4.77
N TYR A 269 -16.76 -10.38 -3.95
CA TYR A 269 -16.99 -10.29 -2.53
C TYR A 269 -15.69 -10.52 -1.79
N GLN A 270 -15.43 -9.69 -0.77
CA GLN A 270 -14.20 -9.72 0.01
C GLN A 270 -14.53 -9.67 1.49
N PHE A 271 -13.85 -10.51 2.26
CA PHE A 271 -13.89 -10.54 3.72
C PHE A 271 -12.50 -10.35 4.28
N TYR A 272 -12.36 -9.41 5.17
CA TYR A 272 -11.16 -9.15 5.95
C TYR A 272 -11.50 -9.30 7.42
N GLY A 273 -10.70 -10.07 8.16
CA GLY A 273 -10.88 -10.28 9.59
C GLY A 273 -9.58 -10.01 10.33
N THR A 274 -9.67 -9.49 11.55
CA THR A 274 -8.53 -9.32 12.44
C THR A 274 -8.95 -9.54 13.88
N ARG A 275 -8.06 -10.11 14.69
CA ARG A 275 -8.25 -10.34 16.11
C ARG A 275 -6.95 -10.23 16.85
N ASP A 276 -6.88 -9.44 17.89
CA ASP A 276 -5.76 -9.51 18.83
C ASP A 276 -5.91 -10.66 19.84
N LYS A 277 -4.81 -11.02 20.49
CA LYS A 277 -4.72 -12.11 21.48
C LYS A 277 -4.63 -11.59 22.91
N VAL A 278 -4.69 -10.28 23.08
CA VAL A 278 -4.66 -9.62 24.37
C VAL A 278 -6.09 -9.46 24.87
N SER A 279 -6.31 -9.65 26.16
CA SER A 279 -7.66 -9.56 26.76
C SER A 279 -7.56 -9.02 28.19
N ASN A 280 -6.79 -7.95 28.40
CA ASN A 280 -6.52 -7.41 29.72
C ASN A 280 -7.02 -5.97 29.91
N GLY A 281 -7.74 -5.41 28.91
CA GLY A 281 -8.24 -4.03 28.93
C GLY A 281 -7.14 -2.96 28.79
N GLY A 282 -5.88 -3.38 28.59
CA GLY A 282 -4.74 -2.46 28.40
C GLY A 282 -4.66 -1.94 26.97
N VAL A 283 -3.67 -1.08 26.71
CA VAL A 283 -3.48 -0.41 25.40
C VAL A 283 -3.25 -1.38 24.24
N ASN A 284 -2.78 -2.59 24.50
CA ASN A 284 -2.55 -3.63 23.51
C ASN A 284 -3.80 -4.51 23.23
N ASP A 285 -4.87 -4.38 24.03
CA ASP A 285 -6.17 -5.03 23.87
C ASP A 285 -7.04 -4.12 22.99
N ILE A 286 -6.89 -4.26 21.68
CA ILE A 286 -7.42 -3.29 20.72
C ILE A 286 -8.83 -3.62 20.22
N TYR A 287 -9.25 -4.91 20.27
CA TYR A 287 -10.57 -5.35 19.80
C TYR A 287 -11.32 -6.20 20.82
N ASP A 288 -12.61 -5.96 20.95
CA ASP A 288 -13.52 -6.82 21.69
C ASP A 288 -13.95 -8.04 20.84
N GLY A 289 -13.00 -8.94 20.55
CA GLY A 289 -13.21 -10.11 19.70
C GLY A 289 -12.72 -9.91 18.26
N THR A 290 -13.44 -10.51 17.28
CA THR A 290 -13.02 -10.39 15.87
C THR A 290 -13.60 -9.15 15.24
N ALA A 291 -12.72 -8.24 14.83
CA ALA A 291 -13.06 -7.15 13.92
C ALA A 291 -13.05 -7.63 12.47
N TRP A 292 -13.91 -7.06 11.63
CA TRP A 292 -13.96 -7.40 10.21
C TRP A 292 -14.40 -6.23 9.34
N LEU A 293 -14.00 -6.29 8.07
CA LEU A 293 -14.48 -5.46 6.98
C LEU A 293 -14.94 -6.39 5.87
N GLN A 294 -16.14 -6.15 5.36
CA GLN A 294 -16.69 -6.82 4.19
C GLN A 294 -16.83 -5.82 3.06
N ALA A 295 -16.57 -6.25 1.83
CA ALA A 295 -16.72 -5.42 0.65
C ALA A 295 -17.35 -6.20 -0.51
N LEU A 296 -18.24 -5.54 -1.24
CA LEU A 296 -18.80 -5.98 -2.50
C LEU A 296 -18.44 -4.97 -3.57
N THR A 297 -17.78 -5.42 -4.65
CA THR A 297 -17.31 -4.55 -5.72
C THR A 297 -17.87 -4.98 -7.06
N PHE A 298 -18.18 -3.99 -7.91
CA PHE A 298 -18.60 -4.17 -9.27
C PHE A 298 -17.79 -3.23 -10.19
N GLY A 299 -17.26 -3.78 -11.27
CA GLY A 299 -16.58 -3.02 -12.32
C GLY A 299 -17.22 -3.32 -13.67
N TYR A 300 -17.57 -2.28 -14.41
CA TYR A 300 -18.21 -2.42 -15.72
C TYR A 300 -17.57 -1.49 -16.73
N LYS A 301 -17.15 -2.04 -17.86
CA LYS A 301 -16.50 -1.27 -18.93
C LYS A 301 -17.45 -1.12 -20.12
N VAL A 302 -17.83 0.12 -20.43
CA VAL A 302 -18.75 0.45 -21.53
C VAL A 302 -17.95 0.92 -22.75
N ALA A 303 -18.18 0.27 -23.89
CA ALA A 303 -17.62 0.65 -25.19
C ALA A 303 -16.09 0.92 -25.17
N ASP A 304 -15.33 0.23 -24.31
CA ASP A 304 -13.88 0.37 -24.12
C ASP A 304 -13.36 1.78 -23.77
N VAL A 305 -14.26 2.69 -23.43
CA VAL A 305 -13.91 4.09 -23.09
C VAL A 305 -14.39 4.54 -21.74
N LEU A 306 -15.42 3.91 -21.17
CA LEU A 306 -15.97 4.31 -19.87
C LEU A 306 -15.83 3.15 -18.88
N ASP A 307 -14.98 3.35 -17.90
CA ASP A 307 -14.85 2.45 -16.75
C ASP A 307 -15.76 2.95 -15.62
N LEU A 308 -16.67 2.10 -15.17
CA LEU A 308 -17.58 2.34 -14.06
C LEU A 308 -17.20 1.41 -12.89
N ARG A 309 -17.25 1.94 -11.66
CA ARG A 309 -16.99 1.19 -10.45
C ARG A 309 -18.05 1.51 -9.40
N LEU A 310 -18.59 0.47 -8.77
CA LEU A 310 -19.48 0.56 -7.61
C LEU A 310 -18.93 -0.34 -6.51
N GLU A 311 -18.84 0.20 -5.29
CA GLU A 311 -18.40 -0.58 -4.12
C GLU A 311 -19.31 -0.30 -2.94
N GLY A 312 -19.53 -1.32 -2.11
CA GLY A 312 -20.17 -1.20 -0.81
C GLY A 312 -19.31 -1.86 0.25
N THR A 313 -19.14 -1.22 1.39
CA THR A 313 -18.43 -1.79 2.54
C THR A 313 -19.26 -1.78 3.80
N TRP A 314 -18.93 -2.69 4.69
CA TRP A 314 -19.46 -2.72 6.04
C TRP A 314 -18.37 -3.17 7.01
N VAL A 315 -18.23 -2.46 8.12
CA VAL A 315 -17.16 -2.62 9.11
C VAL A 315 -17.75 -2.97 10.47
N LYS A 316 -17.05 -3.84 11.19
CA LYS A 316 -17.20 -4.08 12.62
C LYS A 316 -15.81 -4.07 13.25
N ALA A 317 -15.57 -3.17 14.19
CA ALA A 317 -14.29 -3.02 14.87
C ALA A 317 -14.50 -2.52 16.31
N ASP A 318 -15.34 -3.26 17.06
CA ASP A 318 -15.61 -2.95 18.48
C ASP A 318 -14.31 -3.10 19.29
N GLY A 319 -14.07 -2.19 20.22
CA GLY A 319 -12.88 -2.15 21.06
C GLY A 319 -12.26 -0.77 21.15
N GLN A 320 -11.03 -0.68 21.63
CA GLN A 320 -10.32 0.60 21.79
C GLN A 320 -9.84 1.18 20.46
N GLN A 321 -9.55 0.33 19.46
CA GLN A 321 -9.08 0.78 18.15
C GLN A 321 -10.12 1.62 17.41
N GLY A 322 -11.41 1.23 17.48
CA GLY A 322 -12.52 2.00 16.90
C GLY A 322 -12.56 2.01 15.37
N TYR A 323 -11.68 1.31 14.68
CA TYR A 323 -11.66 1.14 13.23
C TYR A 323 -10.99 -0.17 12.82
N PHE A 324 -11.28 -0.67 11.63
CA PHE A 324 -10.66 -1.88 11.10
C PHE A 324 -9.20 -1.63 10.72
N LEU A 325 -8.30 -2.41 11.30
CA LEU A 325 -6.89 -2.33 11.03
C LEU A 325 -6.53 -3.16 9.80
N GLN A 326 -6.19 -2.51 8.72
CA GLN A 326 -5.76 -3.17 7.48
C GLN A 326 -4.30 -3.64 7.52
N ARG A 327 -3.52 -3.18 8.50
CA ARG A 327 -2.13 -3.59 8.75
C ARG A 327 -2.07 -4.73 9.74
N MET A 328 -0.99 -5.50 9.70
CA MET A 328 -0.79 -6.61 10.64
C MET A 328 -0.29 -6.15 12.02
N THR A 329 0.09 -4.89 12.17
CA THR A 329 0.39 -4.25 13.45
C THR A 329 -0.36 -2.92 13.57
N PRO A 330 -0.76 -2.48 14.78
CA PRO A 330 -1.56 -1.27 14.94
C PRO A 330 -0.85 0.01 14.53
N THR A 331 0.43 -0.04 14.45
CA THR A 331 1.27 1.11 14.25
C THR A 331 1.36 1.51 12.80
N TYR A 332 1.14 2.81 12.55
CA TYR A 332 1.29 3.38 11.23
C TYR A 332 2.71 3.15 10.73
N ALA A 333 2.83 2.74 9.47
CA ALA A 333 4.08 2.54 8.79
C ALA A 333 5.02 1.44 9.34
N SER A 334 4.58 0.62 10.29
CA SER A 334 5.38 -0.51 10.80
C SER A 334 5.12 -1.84 10.08
N SER A 335 4.07 -1.92 9.30
CA SER A 335 3.76 -3.02 8.39
C SER A 335 2.69 -2.58 7.39
N ASN A 336 2.47 -3.36 6.35
CA ASN A 336 1.39 -3.11 5.43
C ASN A 336 0.57 -4.37 5.22
N GLY A 337 -0.76 -4.23 5.25
CA GLY A 337 -1.69 -5.29 4.99
C GLY A 337 -2.25 -5.22 3.57
N ARG A 338 -2.77 -6.33 3.10
CA ARG A 338 -3.52 -6.39 1.84
C ARG A 338 -4.90 -5.77 2.02
N LEU A 339 -5.27 -4.86 1.11
CA LEU A 339 -6.61 -4.34 0.97
C LEU A 339 -6.90 -4.16 -0.53
N ASP A 340 -7.85 -4.94 -1.06
CA ASP A 340 -8.17 -4.97 -2.50
C ASP A 340 -9.34 -4.02 -2.87
N ILE A 341 -9.83 -3.23 -1.92
CA ILE A 341 -10.71 -2.10 -2.13
C ILE A 341 -9.89 -0.82 -2.08
N TRP A 342 -10.15 0.12 -2.98
CA TRP A 342 -9.37 1.34 -3.04
C TRP A 342 -10.23 2.52 -3.45
N TRP A 343 -10.25 3.52 -2.57
CA TRP A 343 -10.91 4.80 -2.80
C TRP A 343 -9.91 5.94 -2.57
N ASP A 344 -9.42 6.58 -3.59
CA ASP A 344 -8.53 7.76 -3.44
C ASP A 344 -9.36 9.00 -3.03
N ASN A 345 -10.03 8.92 -1.86
CA ASN A 345 -10.99 9.90 -1.37
C ASN A 345 -10.67 10.41 0.05
N ARG A 346 -9.44 10.39 0.48
CA ARG A 346 -8.90 10.93 1.73
C ARG A 346 -9.21 10.17 3.02
N SER A 347 -10.28 9.42 3.13
CA SER A 347 -10.57 8.56 4.28
C SER A 347 -10.48 7.10 3.88
N ASP A 348 -10.29 6.21 4.86
CA ASP A 348 -10.29 4.77 4.66
C ASP A 348 -11.71 4.19 4.80
N PHE A 349 -12.68 4.95 5.28
CA PHE A 349 -14.08 4.53 5.50
C PHE A 349 -14.16 3.19 6.24
N ASN A 350 -13.40 3.08 7.32
CA ASN A 350 -13.18 1.83 8.05
C ASN A 350 -13.47 1.92 9.56
N ALA A 351 -14.19 2.95 10.00
CA ALA A 351 -14.57 3.11 11.39
C ALA A 351 -15.52 1.99 11.87
N ASN A 352 -15.57 1.75 13.16
CA ASN A 352 -16.44 0.73 13.73
C ASN A 352 -17.92 0.99 13.38
N GLY A 353 -18.63 -0.03 12.90
CA GLY A 353 -20.04 0.03 12.51
C GLY A 353 -20.31 0.71 11.18
N GLU A 354 -19.31 1.33 10.59
CA GLU A 354 -19.44 2.13 9.37
C GLU A 354 -19.84 1.29 8.16
N LYS A 355 -20.67 1.89 7.34
CA LYS A 355 -21.08 1.40 6.04
C LYS A 355 -20.79 2.49 5.02
N ALA A 356 -20.22 2.12 3.86
CA ALA A 356 -19.96 3.07 2.81
C ALA A 356 -20.41 2.56 1.44
N VAL A 357 -20.81 3.49 0.58
CA VAL A 357 -21.08 3.24 -0.83
C VAL A 357 -20.23 4.20 -1.66
N PHE A 358 -19.46 3.64 -2.56
CA PHE A 358 -18.61 4.36 -3.50
C PHE A 358 -19.11 4.16 -4.94
N PHE A 359 -19.11 5.22 -5.71
CA PHE A 359 -19.31 5.20 -7.17
C PHE A 359 -18.20 6.00 -7.84
N GLY A 360 -17.59 5.44 -8.89
CA GLY A 360 -16.57 6.09 -9.71
C GLY A 360 -16.79 5.85 -11.19
N ALA A 361 -16.39 6.82 -11.99
CA ALA A 361 -16.39 6.77 -13.44
C ALA A 361 -15.11 7.38 -14.00
N MET A 362 -14.49 6.73 -15.00
CA MET A 362 -13.34 7.22 -15.74
C MET A 362 -13.61 7.10 -17.24
N TYR A 363 -13.49 8.20 -17.97
CA TYR A 363 -13.75 8.25 -19.40
C TYR A 363 -12.47 8.53 -20.19
N ASP A 364 -12.11 7.62 -21.11
CA ASP A 364 -11.05 7.79 -22.11
C ASP A 364 -11.58 8.61 -23.28
N MET A 365 -10.93 9.74 -23.58
CA MET A 365 -11.34 10.72 -24.58
C MET A 365 -10.99 10.34 -26.04
N LYS A 366 -10.49 9.11 -26.26
CA LYS A 366 -10.08 8.67 -27.62
C LYS A 366 -11.19 8.80 -28.67
N ASN A 367 -12.46 8.66 -28.28
CA ASN A 367 -13.63 8.82 -29.18
C ASN A 367 -13.98 10.29 -29.48
N TRP A 368 -13.25 11.24 -28.87
CA TRP A 368 -13.41 12.69 -29.09
C TRP A 368 -12.20 13.30 -29.78
N ASP A 369 -11.40 12.47 -30.49
CA ASP A 369 -10.14 12.88 -31.12
C ASP A 369 -9.12 13.51 -30.13
N MET A 370 -9.17 13.11 -28.86
CA MET A 370 -8.27 13.53 -27.81
C MET A 370 -7.50 12.34 -27.23
N PRO A 371 -6.67 11.64 -28.02
CA PRO A 371 -5.96 10.45 -27.55
C PRO A 371 -5.02 10.80 -26.40
N GLY A 372 -4.97 9.93 -25.40
CA GLY A 372 -4.15 10.10 -24.19
C GLY A 372 -4.81 10.88 -23.07
N TRP A 373 -5.92 11.60 -23.35
CA TRP A 373 -6.69 12.27 -22.30
C TRP A 373 -7.70 11.30 -21.66
N ALA A 374 -7.81 11.38 -20.33
CA ALA A 374 -8.89 10.74 -19.60
C ALA A 374 -9.35 11.64 -18.44
N PHE A 375 -10.64 11.61 -18.14
CA PHE A 375 -11.25 12.35 -17.05
C PHE A 375 -12.08 11.43 -16.17
N GLY A 376 -11.98 11.63 -14.86
CA GLY A 376 -12.68 10.84 -13.88
C GLY A 376 -13.40 11.68 -12.84
N ALA A 377 -14.40 11.06 -12.25
CA ALA A 377 -15.09 11.58 -11.08
C ALA A 377 -15.52 10.40 -10.19
N SER A 378 -15.49 10.61 -8.88
CA SER A 378 -15.99 9.64 -7.92
C SER A 378 -16.67 10.32 -6.74
N TYR A 379 -17.54 9.56 -6.09
CA TYR A 379 -18.22 9.97 -4.87
C TYR A 379 -18.34 8.78 -3.92
N VAL A 380 -18.10 9.03 -2.64
CA VAL A 380 -18.35 8.09 -1.55
C VAL A 380 -19.17 8.76 -0.46
N TYR A 381 -20.07 7.99 0.11
CA TYR A 381 -20.85 8.38 1.28
C TYR A 381 -20.82 7.25 2.30
N ALA A 382 -20.49 7.59 3.54
CA ALA A 382 -20.41 6.66 4.65
C ALA A 382 -21.27 7.13 5.84
N TRP A 383 -21.78 6.16 6.61
CA TRP A 383 -22.67 6.41 7.74
C TRP A 383 -22.53 5.31 8.79
N ASP A 384 -23.11 5.55 9.97
CA ASP A 384 -23.11 4.67 11.14
C ASP A 384 -21.72 4.44 11.77
N ALA A 385 -20.73 5.31 11.51
CA ALA A 385 -19.45 5.25 12.19
C ALA A 385 -19.64 5.47 13.70
N LYS A 386 -19.14 4.53 14.51
CA LYS A 386 -19.21 4.54 15.98
C LYS A 386 -17.83 4.81 16.55
N PRO A 387 -17.74 5.52 17.69
CA PRO A 387 -16.47 5.70 18.35
C PRO A 387 -15.93 4.38 18.92
N GLY A 388 -14.62 4.24 18.99
CA GLY A 388 -13.95 3.23 19.79
C GLY A 388 -14.11 3.51 21.28
N ARG A 389 -13.94 2.48 22.11
CA ARG A 389 -13.98 2.63 23.55
C ARG A 389 -12.79 3.44 24.05
N MET A 390 -13.04 4.50 24.81
CA MET A 390 -12.01 5.32 25.43
C MET A 390 -11.90 5.04 26.92
N SER A 391 -10.71 4.71 27.42
CA SER A 391 -10.42 4.58 28.84
C SER A 391 -10.34 5.94 29.55
N SER A 392 -10.02 7.00 28.81
CA SER A 392 -10.00 8.40 29.27
C SER A 392 -10.71 9.24 28.21
N PRO A 393 -12.05 9.37 28.30
CA PRO A 393 -12.84 10.13 27.34
C PRO A 393 -12.41 11.60 27.25
N ASP A 394 -12.30 12.12 26.04
CA ASP A 394 -12.17 13.56 25.79
C ASP A 394 -13.55 14.27 25.81
N ALA A 395 -13.55 15.58 25.61
CA ALA A 395 -14.78 16.40 25.63
C ALA A 395 -15.74 16.11 24.48
N TYR A 396 -15.31 15.42 23.45
CA TYR A 396 -16.09 15.10 22.26
C TYR A 396 -16.62 13.67 22.25
N TYR A 397 -16.28 12.86 23.26
CA TYR A 397 -16.67 11.46 23.32
C TYR A 397 -18.15 11.28 23.67
N ASP A 398 -18.89 10.72 22.76
CA ASP A 398 -20.28 10.28 22.93
C ASP A 398 -20.44 8.87 22.32
N PRO A 399 -20.61 7.81 23.12
CA PRO A 399 -20.72 6.44 22.64
C PRO A 399 -21.98 6.20 21.77
N ASP A 400 -22.98 7.07 21.89
CA ASP A 400 -24.21 6.98 21.10
C ASP A 400 -24.18 7.79 19.82
N TYR A 401 -23.18 8.63 19.62
CA TYR A 401 -23.04 9.41 18.39
C TYR A 401 -22.72 8.51 17.19
N ARG A 402 -23.27 8.86 16.03
CA ARG A 402 -23.06 8.16 14.76
C ARG A 402 -22.60 9.16 13.72
N LEU A 403 -21.30 9.11 13.46
CA LEU A 403 -20.66 9.99 12.50
C LEU A 403 -20.97 9.56 11.07
N LYS A 404 -20.99 10.54 10.18
CA LYS A 404 -21.12 10.36 8.72
C LYS A 404 -19.96 11.09 8.06
N GLU A 405 -19.49 10.55 6.97
CA GLU A 405 -18.47 11.19 6.16
C GLU A 405 -18.78 11.00 4.66
N SER A 406 -18.26 11.91 3.84
CA SER A 406 -18.39 11.81 2.40
C SER A 406 -17.18 12.42 1.72
N ALA A 407 -16.92 12.01 0.48
CA ALA A 407 -15.93 12.66 -0.33
C ALA A 407 -16.30 12.58 -1.81
N TYR A 408 -15.84 13.57 -2.58
CA TYR A 408 -15.81 13.45 -4.03
C TYR A 408 -14.41 13.75 -4.56
N SER A 409 -14.05 13.08 -5.66
CA SER A 409 -12.78 13.33 -6.33
C SER A 409 -13.00 13.58 -7.82
N LEU A 410 -12.09 14.38 -8.38
CA LEU A 410 -12.01 14.66 -9.80
C LEU A 410 -10.59 14.34 -10.30
N ASP A 411 -10.50 13.67 -11.43
CA ASP A 411 -9.25 13.31 -12.08
C ASP A 411 -9.16 13.89 -13.49
N ALA A 412 -7.98 14.43 -13.83
CA ALA A 412 -7.61 14.74 -15.20
C ALA A 412 -6.25 14.10 -15.50
N MET A 413 -6.17 13.30 -16.55
CA MET A 413 -4.96 12.58 -16.91
C MET A 413 -4.63 12.79 -18.38
N TYR A 414 -3.32 12.86 -18.68
CA TYR A 414 -2.80 12.85 -20.03
C TYR A 414 -1.58 11.95 -20.13
N THR A 415 -1.65 10.97 -21.02
CA THR A 415 -0.52 10.10 -21.36
C THR A 415 0.05 10.52 -22.71
N VAL A 416 1.34 10.86 -22.75
CA VAL A 416 2.05 11.24 -23.98
C VAL A 416 2.03 10.08 -24.98
N GLN A 417 1.51 10.34 -26.19
CA GLN A 417 1.25 9.29 -27.18
C GLN A 417 2.46 8.98 -28.06
N GLU A 418 3.36 9.94 -28.28
CA GLU A 418 4.45 9.83 -29.23
C GLU A 418 5.74 10.52 -28.75
N GLY A 419 6.83 10.34 -29.50
CA GLY A 419 8.12 10.96 -29.26
C GLY A 419 8.90 10.34 -28.10
N ARG A 420 9.96 11.03 -27.65
CA ARG A 420 10.88 10.52 -26.62
C ARG A 420 10.24 10.40 -25.24
N ALA A 421 9.17 11.13 -24.99
CA ALA A 421 8.41 11.11 -23.73
C ALA A 421 7.17 10.21 -23.77
N LYS A 422 7.03 9.36 -24.82
CA LYS A 422 5.89 8.44 -24.95
C LYS A 422 5.72 7.61 -23.69
N GLY A 423 4.48 7.53 -23.20
CA GLY A 423 4.13 6.82 -21.97
C GLY A 423 4.27 7.65 -20.69
N THR A 424 4.79 8.90 -20.77
CA THR A 424 4.76 9.80 -19.62
C THR A 424 3.32 10.18 -19.28
N LEU A 425 2.94 9.95 -18.04
CA LEU A 425 1.64 10.30 -17.49
C LEU A 425 1.73 11.61 -16.70
N PHE A 426 0.82 12.53 -17.01
CA PHE A 426 0.49 13.69 -16.16
C PHE A 426 -0.87 13.40 -15.51
N LYS A 427 -0.96 13.54 -14.19
CA LYS A 427 -2.21 13.36 -13.45
C LYS A 427 -2.44 14.54 -12.51
N LEU A 428 -3.62 15.13 -12.59
CA LEU A 428 -4.16 16.03 -11.59
C LEU A 428 -5.31 15.32 -10.89
N HIS A 429 -5.27 15.28 -9.57
CA HIS A 429 -6.30 14.69 -8.73
C HIS A 429 -6.72 15.71 -7.68
N PHE A 430 -8.01 15.93 -7.54
CA PHE A 430 -8.61 16.77 -6.53
C PHE A 430 -9.58 15.95 -5.70
N THR A 431 -9.54 16.10 -4.37
CA THR A 431 -10.54 15.54 -3.45
C THR A 431 -11.04 16.60 -2.48
N GLN A 432 -12.35 16.68 -2.35
CA GLN A 432 -13.01 17.29 -1.19
C GLN A 432 -13.55 16.17 -0.32
N TYR A 433 -13.12 16.16 0.93
CA TYR A 433 -13.63 15.28 1.98
C TYR A 433 -14.36 16.11 3.02
N ASP A 434 -15.52 15.63 3.46
CA ASP A 434 -16.38 16.29 4.43
C ASP A 434 -16.73 15.32 5.57
N ASN A 435 -16.37 15.73 6.80
CA ASN A 435 -16.82 15.12 8.03
C ASN A 435 -18.07 15.85 8.50
N HIS A 436 -19.22 15.17 8.51
CA HIS A 436 -20.51 15.78 8.87
C HIS A 436 -20.68 15.94 10.40
N SER A 437 -19.62 16.38 11.11
CA SER A 437 -19.64 16.63 12.56
C SER A 437 -18.67 17.75 12.93
N ASP A 438 -18.79 18.26 14.15
CA ASP A 438 -17.85 19.21 14.74
C ASP A 438 -16.80 18.51 15.63
N ILE A 439 -16.60 17.21 15.46
CA ILE A 439 -15.59 16.44 16.20
C ILE A 439 -14.22 16.66 15.55
N PRO A 440 -13.21 17.16 16.26
CA PRO A 440 -11.86 17.33 15.69
C PRO A 440 -11.26 16.01 15.21
N SER A 441 -10.34 16.07 14.26
CA SER A 441 -9.60 14.90 13.78
C SER A 441 -9.02 14.10 14.95
N TRP A 442 -9.19 12.77 14.91
CA TRP A 442 -8.72 11.81 15.93
C TRP A 442 -9.25 12.04 17.36
N SER A 443 -10.36 12.71 17.52
CA SER A 443 -11.01 12.97 18.81
C SER A 443 -12.30 12.17 18.96
N GLY A 444 -12.88 12.17 20.15
CA GLY A 444 -14.17 11.55 20.44
C GLY A 444 -14.21 10.03 20.26
N GLY A 445 -13.06 9.35 20.29
CA GLY A 445 -12.95 7.91 20.04
C GLY A 445 -12.89 7.51 18.56
N TYR A 446 -12.80 8.46 17.63
CA TYR A 446 -12.67 8.21 16.18
C TYR A 446 -11.19 8.23 15.77
N GLY A 447 -10.53 7.09 15.92
CA GLY A 447 -9.08 6.96 15.76
C GLY A 447 -8.55 7.09 14.33
N ASN A 448 -9.42 7.10 13.31
CA ASN A 448 -9.02 7.19 11.89
C ASN A 448 -9.99 8.04 11.05
N ILE A 449 -10.59 9.04 11.66
CA ILE A 449 -11.46 10.03 11.01
C ILE A 449 -10.83 11.42 11.11
N PHE A 450 -10.90 12.17 10.02
CA PHE A 450 -10.36 13.51 9.87
C PHE A 450 -11.48 14.56 9.90
N GLN A 451 -11.16 15.83 9.99
CA GLN A 451 -12.06 16.92 9.64
C GLN A 451 -12.03 17.21 8.15
N ASP A 452 -12.92 18.11 7.69
CA ASP A 452 -13.02 18.46 6.27
C ASP A 452 -11.65 18.77 5.66
N GLU A 453 -11.38 18.21 4.49
CA GLU A 453 -10.11 18.38 3.78
C GLU A 453 -10.32 18.71 2.30
N ARG A 454 -9.43 19.54 1.78
CA ARG A 454 -9.19 19.75 0.36
C ARG A 454 -7.82 19.25 0.02
N ASP A 455 -7.71 18.29 -0.87
CA ASP A 455 -6.44 17.64 -1.24
C ASP A 455 -6.26 17.72 -2.76
N VAL A 456 -5.16 18.34 -3.20
CA VAL A 456 -4.77 18.45 -4.61
C VAL A 456 -3.46 17.73 -4.79
N LYS A 457 -3.40 16.80 -5.73
CA LYS A 457 -2.19 16.07 -6.13
C LYS A 457 -1.91 16.31 -7.59
N PHE A 458 -0.70 16.76 -7.92
CA PHE A 458 -0.21 16.79 -9.29
C PHE A 458 0.99 15.86 -9.42
N MET A 459 0.95 14.98 -10.41
CA MET A 459 1.96 13.95 -10.62
C MET A 459 2.42 13.94 -12.07
N VAL A 460 3.74 13.79 -12.26
CA VAL A 460 4.34 13.41 -13.54
C VAL A 460 5.07 12.09 -13.33
N ILE A 461 4.78 11.09 -14.15
CA ILE A 461 5.35 9.75 -14.08
C ILE A 461 5.95 9.43 -15.45
N ALA A 462 7.27 9.41 -15.55
CA ALA A 462 8.02 9.13 -16.77
C ALA A 462 8.81 7.82 -16.64
N PRO A 463 8.20 6.64 -16.94
CA PRO A 463 8.89 5.37 -16.89
C PRO A 463 9.87 5.24 -18.07
N PHE A 464 10.96 4.49 -17.87
CA PHE A 464 11.89 4.13 -18.92
C PHE A 464 12.43 2.72 -18.71
N THR A 465 12.88 2.11 -19.83
CA THR A 465 13.62 0.85 -19.84
C THR A 465 14.98 1.12 -20.45
N ILE A 466 16.05 0.63 -19.82
CA ILE A 466 17.41 0.76 -20.32
C ILE A 466 17.77 -0.47 -21.16
N PHE A 467 17.44 -1.68 -20.67
CA PHE A 467 17.54 -2.96 -21.39
C PHE A 467 16.66 -4.04 -20.78
#